data_45f1ba835631d8bb75bbd48f76daeaf0
#
_entry.id   45f1ba835631d8bb75bbd48f76daeaf0
#
_cell.length_a   1.000
_cell.length_b   1.000
_cell.length_c   1.000
_cell.angle_alpha   90.00
_cell.angle_beta   90.00
_cell.angle_gamma   90.00
#
_symmetry.space_group_name_H-M   'P 1'
#
loop_
_entity.id
_entity.type
_entity.pdbx_description
1 polymer ?
#
loop_
_entity_poly.entity_id
_entity_poly.type
_entity_poly.pdbx_seq_one_letter_code
_entity_poly.pdbx_strand_id
1 'polypeptide(L)'
;NYGMTDITSFDYTYEVDGNATSGSVNLTTPLGYLGAKAVAVTAVKPNSKGIYNGTFTVTKVNGGNDGAAEDNVAPVPVVALDGGVKRMNVIEEWTSTECGWCPRGVVGLDKIKNNYKNDVIPISVHTWFNQQGDDVLDVPSYEEVLVNYYRGFPDAAINREITGVDPYAAYENLPSIFNQHCEATLGLATSDEDMGASVSITPSIEFN
;
A
#
# COMPACT_ATOMS: atom_id res chain seq x y z
N ASN A 1 -14.32 14.70 -18.02
CA ASN A 1 -15.29 15.28 -18.95
C ASN A 1 -14.75 16.55 -19.58
N TYR A 2 -14.47 16.52 -20.88
CA TYR A 2 -14.04 17.69 -21.66
C TYR A 2 -15.20 18.31 -22.44
N GLY A 3 -16.36 17.67 -22.41
CA GLY A 3 -17.58 18.21 -23.03
C GLY A 3 -18.30 19.23 -22.15
N MET A 4 -19.12 20.08 -22.78
CA MET A 4 -19.89 21.12 -22.09
C MET A 4 -21.16 20.57 -21.41
N THR A 5 -21.55 19.34 -21.73
CA THR A 5 -22.71 18.67 -21.12
C THR A 5 -22.24 17.84 -19.93
N ASP A 6 -22.94 17.94 -18.80
CA ASP A 6 -22.67 17.14 -17.63
C ASP A 6 -22.89 15.66 -17.92
N ILE A 7 -21.95 14.81 -17.50
CA ILE A 7 -22.08 13.36 -17.56
C ILE A 7 -22.80 12.86 -16.31
N THR A 8 -23.91 12.17 -16.49
CA THR A 8 -24.70 11.54 -15.42
C THR A 8 -24.59 10.03 -15.42
N SER A 9 -24.26 9.44 -16.57
CA SER A 9 -24.05 7.99 -16.72
C SER A 9 -23.17 7.68 -17.91
N PHE A 10 -22.57 6.51 -17.88
CA PHE A 10 -21.88 5.95 -19.05
C PHE A 10 -21.98 4.44 -19.08
N ASP A 11 -21.96 3.86 -20.29
CA ASP A 11 -21.80 2.43 -20.52
C ASP A 11 -20.35 2.15 -20.93
N TYR A 12 -19.86 0.99 -20.56
CA TYR A 12 -18.48 0.60 -20.86
C TYR A 12 -18.36 -0.85 -21.28
N THR A 13 -17.29 -1.16 -21.99
CA THR A 13 -16.76 -2.49 -22.20
C THR A 13 -15.32 -2.53 -21.70
N TYR A 14 -14.98 -3.57 -20.95
CA TYR A 14 -13.63 -3.84 -20.52
C TYR A 14 -13.19 -5.21 -21.01
N GLU A 15 -12.16 -5.25 -21.81
CA GLU A 15 -11.63 -6.46 -22.45
C GLU A 15 -10.20 -6.73 -22.02
N VAL A 16 -9.91 -7.99 -21.67
CA VAL A 16 -8.58 -8.50 -21.36
C VAL A 16 -8.44 -9.89 -21.94
N ASP A 17 -7.39 -10.13 -22.71
CA ASP A 17 -7.07 -11.48 -23.25
C ASP A 17 -8.25 -12.13 -24.00
N GLY A 18 -8.98 -11.34 -24.81
CA GLY A 18 -10.15 -11.80 -25.55
C GLY A 18 -11.41 -12.05 -24.71
N ASN A 19 -11.35 -11.84 -23.39
CA ASN A 19 -12.52 -11.88 -22.52
C ASN A 19 -13.01 -10.46 -22.26
N ALA A 20 -14.30 -10.24 -22.42
CA ALA A 20 -14.89 -8.92 -22.21
C ALA A 20 -16.02 -8.94 -21.19
N THR A 21 -16.15 -7.86 -20.43
CA THR A 21 -17.32 -7.54 -19.62
C THR A 21 -17.86 -6.18 -20.02
N SER A 22 -19.16 -5.98 -19.86
CA SER A 22 -19.81 -4.70 -20.12
C SER A 22 -20.64 -4.30 -18.92
N GLY A 23 -20.81 -3.03 -18.71
CA GLY A 23 -21.62 -2.51 -17.61
C GLY A 23 -22.01 -1.06 -17.82
N SER A 24 -22.83 -0.58 -16.90
CA SER A 24 -23.28 0.81 -16.86
C SER A 24 -22.98 1.43 -15.49
N VAL A 25 -22.53 2.66 -15.49
CA VAL A 25 -22.28 3.45 -14.27
C VAL A 25 -23.20 4.64 -14.24
N ASN A 26 -23.97 4.78 -13.17
CA ASN A 26 -24.75 5.99 -12.88
C ASN A 26 -23.99 6.81 -11.83
N LEU A 27 -23.73 8.07 -12.14
CA LEU A 27 -23.04 8.97 -11.24
C LEU A 27 -24.01 9.57 -10.26
N THR A 28 -23.72 9.49 -8.96
CA THR A 28 -24.53 10.10 -7.90
C THR A 28 -24.52 11.64 -7.95
N THR A 29 -23.46 12.21 -8.53
CA THR A 29 -23.29 13.63 -8.77
C THR A 29 -22.87 13.79 -10.22
N PRO A 30 -23.54 14.62 -11.03
CA PRO A 30 -23.12 14.88 -12.40
C PRO A 30 -21.67 15.37 -12.48
N LEU A 31 -20.97 14.94 -13.50
CA LEU A 31 -19.58 15.29 -13.77
C LEU A 31 -19.53 16.41 -14.80
N GLY A 32 -19.34 17.64 -14.32
CA GLY A 32 -19.28 18.84 -15.15
C GLY A 32 -17.99 18.97 -15.96
N TYR A 33 -17.90 20.03 -16.73
CA TYR A 33 -16.73 20.37 -17.57
C TYR A 33 -15.44 20.37 -16.75
N LEU A 34 -14.39 19.76 -17.28
CA LEU A 34 -13.08 19.50 -16.65
C LEU A 34 -13.14 18.69 -15.34
N GLY A 35 -14.31 18.16 -14.99
CA GLY A 35 -14.43 17.27 -13.83
C GLY A 35 -13.77 15.92 -14.06
N ALA A 36 -13.23 15.33 -12.99
CA ALA A 36 -12.73 13.98 -12.94
C ALA A 36 -13.30 13.24 -11.74
N LYS A 37 -13.59 11.95 -11.89
CA LYS A 37 -14.13 11.11 -10.81
C LYS A 37 -13.64 9.67 -10.98
N ALA A 38 -13.14 9.12 -9.89
CA ALA A 38 -12.86 7.68 -9.83
C ALA A 38 -14.18 6.90 -9.62
N VAL A 39 -14.36 5.85 -10.39
CA VAL A 39 -15.51 4.93 -10.28
C VAL A 39 -15.03 3.50 -10.27
N ALA A 40 -15.72 2.63 -9.54
CA ALA A 40 -15.48 1.20 -9.58
C ALA A 40 -16.23 0.57 -10.75
N VAL A 41 -15.58 -0.28 -11.49
CA VAL A 41 -16.16 -1.06 -12.59
C VAL A 41 -15.90 -2.55 -12.36
N THR A 42 -16.70 -3.41 -12.99
CA THR A 42 -16.44 -4.85 -12.94
C THR A 42 -15.23 -5.18 -13.81
N ALA A 43 -14.20 -5.76 -13.18
CA ALA A 43 -12.98 -6.15 -13.87
C ALA A 43 -13.11 -7.51 -14.54
N VAL A 44 -12.42 -7.69 -15.66
CA VAL A 44 -12.19 -9.01 -16.26
C VAL A 44 -11.04 -9.67 -15.51
N LYS A 45 -11.25 -10.92 -15.09
CA LYS A 45 -10.20 -11.72 -14.46
C LYS A 45 -9.56 -12.63 -15.51
N PRO A 46 -8.25 -12.50 -15.79
CA PRO A 46 -7.53 -13.45 -16.63
C PRO A 46 -7.56 -14.86 -16.05
N ASN A 47 -7.53 -15.88 -16.93
CA ASN A 47 -7.61 -17.29 -16.53
C ASN A 47 -6.26 -17.86 -16.03
N SER A 48 -5.15 -17.17 -16.31
CA SER A 48 -3.82 -17.58 -15.90
C SER A 48 -2.99 -16.39 -15.45
N LYS A 49 -1.89 -16.66 -14.77
CA LYS A 49 -0.92 -15.63 -14.43
C LYS A 49 -0.25 -15.08 -15.68
N GLY A 50 0.05 -13.79 -15.68
CA GLY A 50 0.74 -13.11 -16.79
C GLY A 50 0.50 -11.62 -16.81
N ILE A 51 1.12 -10.99 -17.80
CA ILE A 51 0.92 -9.58 -18.11
C ILE A 51 0.04 -9.51 -19.37
N TYR A 52 -1.06 -8.82 -19.26
CA TYR A 52 -2.04 -8.70 -20.32
C TYR A 52 -2.24 -7.24 -20.72
N ASN A 53 -2.51 -7.01 -21.99
CA ASN A 53 -2.97 -5.72 -22.49
C ASN A 53 -4.50 -5.72 -22.47
N GLY A 54 -5.07 -5.01 -21.50
CA GLY A 54 -6.50 -4.77 -21.47
C GLY A 54 -6.87 -3.48 -22.20
N THR A 55 -8.13 -3.39 -22.58
CA THR A 55 -8.72 -2.20 -23.21
C THR A 55 -10.02 -1.85 -22.49
N PHE A 56 -10.12 -0.62 -22.02
CA PHE A 56 -11.34 -0.05 -21.48
C PHE A 56 -11.94 0.89 -22.51
N THR A 57 -13.21 0.71 -22.83
CA THR A 57 -13.92 1.52 -23.82
C THR A 57 -15.21 2.06 -23.21
N VAL A 58 -15.40 3.38 -23.24
CA VAL A 58 -16.70 4.00 -22.99
C VAL A 58 -17.54 3.85 -24.26
N THR A 59 -18.66 3.17 -24.18
CA THR A 59 -19.50 2.86 -25.35
C THR A 59 -20.67 3.81 -25.51
N LYS A 60 -21.14 4.40 -24.41
CA LYS A 60 -22.20 5.42 -24.41
C LYS A 60 -22.00 6.41 -23.28
N VAL A 61 -22.45 7.63 -23.49
CA VAL A 61 -22.52 8.69 -22.48
C VAL A 61 -23.95 9.21 -22.41
N ASN A 62 -24.52 9.30 -21.19
CA ASN A 62 -25.90 9.72 -20.94
C ASN A 62 -26.94 8.96 -21.81
N GLY A 63 -26.69 7.67 -22.08
CA GLY A 63 -27.55 6.81 -22.90
C GLY A 63 -27.43 7.00 -24.41
N GLY A 64 -26.63 7.95 -24.89
CA GLY A 64 -26.36 8.24 -26.30
C GLY A 64 -24.93 7.93 -26.73
N ASN A 65 -24.64 8.10 -28.01
CA ASN A 65 -23.29 8.04 -28.52
C ASN A 65 -22.51 9.27 -28.07
N ASP A 66 -21.22 9.08 -27.77
CA ASP A 66 -20.31 10.19 -27.53
C ASP A 66 -19.94 10.89 -28.84
N GLY A 67 -19.78 12.22 -28.76
CA GLY A 67 -19.40 13.04 -29.90
C GLY A 67 -17.92 12.94 -30.29
N ALA A 68 -17.08 12.38 -29.41
CA ALA A 68 -15.62 12.22 -29.57
C ALA A 68 -15.20 10.77 -29.29
N ALA A 69 -15.69 9.85 -30.11
CA ALA A 69 -15.48 8.41 -29.90
C ALA A 69 -14.00 7.98 -29.91
N GLU A 70 -13.12 8.79 -30.47
CA GLU A 70 -11.68 8.56 -30.53
C GLU A 70 -10.98 8.65 -29.17
N ASP A 71 -11.55 9.36 -28.19
CA ASP A 71 -11.00 9.48 -26.83
C ASP A 71 -11.63 8.50 -25.82
N ASN A 72 -12.58 7.70 -26.27
CA ASN A 72 -13.31 6.75 -25.42
C ASN A 72 -12.55 5.46 -25.12
N VAL A 73 -11.38 5.24 -25.69
CA VAL A 73 -10.61 4.00 -25.57
C VAL A 73 -9.33 4.26 -24.78
N ALA A 74 -9.12 3.51 -23.72
CA ALA A 74 -7.90 3.56 -22.93
C ALA A 74 -7.26 2.16 -22.80
N PRO A 75 -5.94 2.04 -23.00
CA PRO A 75 -5.21 0.83 -22.67
C PRO A 75 -5.13 0.69 -21.13
N VAL A 76 -5.41 -0.51 -20.63
CA VAL A 76 -5.31 -0.83 -19.20
C VAL A 76 -4.45 -2.07 -19.05
N PRO A 77 -3.17 -1.94 -18.70
CA PRO A 77 -2.32 -3.08 -18.45
C PRO A 77 -2.84 -3.83 -17.20
N VAL A 78 -2.92 -5.16 -17.30
CA VAL A 78 -3.38 -6.03 -16.23
C VAL A 78 -2.29 -7.02 -15.90
N VAL A 79 -1.90 -7.08 -14.63
CA VAL A 79 -1.00 -8.11 -14.11
C VAL A 79 -1.85 -9.10 -13.33
N ALA A 80 -1.91 -10.34 -13.81
CA ALA A 80 -2.57 -11.43 -13.13
C ALA A 80 -1.54 -12.29 -12.40
N LEU A 81 -1.71 -12.40 -11.10
CA LEU A 81 -0.84 -13.16 -10.21
C LEU A 81 -1.50 -14.46 -9.79
N ASP A 82 -0.72 -15.49 -9.56
CA ASP A 82 -1.20 -16.80 -9.12
C ASP A 82 -1.36 -16.83 -7.59
N GLY A 83 -2.26 -15.97 -7.09
CA GLY A 83 -2.61 -15.91 -5.67
C GLY A 83 -1.77 -14.96 -4.82
N GLY A 84 -0.59 -14.60 -5.25
CA GLY A 84 0.34 -13.75 -4.47
C GLY A 84 0.76 -14.37 -3.13
N VAL A 85 1.78 -13.81 -2.51
CA VAL A 85 2.19 -14.16 -1.16
C VAL A 85 1.53 -13.22 -0.16
N LYS A 86 1.06 -13.74 0.95
CA LYS A 86 0.51 -12.91 2.03
C LYS A 86 1.54 -11.86 2.45
N ARG A 87 1.14 -10.61 2.44
CA ARG A 87 2.01 -9.49 2.85
C ARG A 87 2.32 -9.60 4.34
N MET A 88 3.61 -9.56 4.68
CA MET A 88 4.05 -9.25 6.04
C MET A 88 3.97 -7.76 6.26
N ASN A 89 3.29 -7.34 7.31
CA ASN A 89 3.15 -5.93 7.63
C ASN A 89 4.29 -5.50 8.55
N VAL A 90 4.84 -4.32 8.32
CA VAL A 90 5.88 -3.74 9.18
C VAL A 90 5.25 -2.60 9.98
N ILE A 91 5.43 -2.61 11.28
CA ILE A 91 5.13 -1.47 12.15
C ILE A 91 6.43 -0.91 12.68
N GLU A 92 6.69 0.36 12.40
CA GLU A 92 7.85 1.11 12.84
C GLU A 92 7.39 2.10 13.91
N GLU A 93 7.83 1.91 15.15
CA GLU A 93 7.58 2.82 16.27
C GLU A 93 8.77 3.75 16.47
N TRP A 94 8.52 5.04 16.54
CA TRP A 94 9.49 6.03 16.96
C TRP A 94 9.51 6.16 18.46
N THR A 95 10.67 5.91 19.02
CA THR A 95 10.89 5.86 20.46
C THR A 95 12.22 6.50 20.85
N SER A 96 12.42 6.72 22.13
CA SER A 96 13.69 7.14 22.70
C SER A 96 13.81 6.68 24.13
N THR A 97 15.02 6.40 24.59
CA THR A 97 15.32 6.08 25.99
C THR A 97 15.00 7.22 26.94
N GLU A 98 15.04 8.46 26.46
CA GLU A 98 14.74 9.68 27.22
C GLU A 98 13.25 10.07 27.21
N CYS A 99 12.44 9.34 26.49
CA CYS A 99 11.01 9.65 26.34
C CYS A 99 10.17 8.99 27.45
N GLY A 100 9.63 9.78 28.36
CA GLY A 100 8.81 9.28 29.49
C GLY A 100 7.48 8.60 29.07
N TRP A 101 6.95 8.85 27.88
CA TRP A 101 5.72 8.23 27.35
C TRP A 101 5.98 6.98 26.49
N CYS A 102 7.22 6.77 26.03
CA CYS A 102 7.57 5.71 25.10
C CYS A 102 7.44 4.28 25.67
N PRO A 103 7.54 4.02 26.97
CA PRO A 103 7.22 2.69 27.52
C PRO A 103 5.82 2.19 27.13
N ARG A 104 4.87 3.09 26.86
CA ARG A 104 3.55 2.76 26.35
C ARG A 104 3.62 2.10 24.97
N GLY A 105 4.50 2.59 24.10
CA GLY A 105 4.71 2.03 22.77
C GLY A 105 5.30 0.64 22.82
N VAL A 106 6.31 0.42 23.67
CA VAL A 106 6.92 -0.90 23.90
C VAL A 106 5.85 -1.93 24.29
N VAL A 107 4.94 -1.58 25.19
CA VAL A 107 3.82 -2.45 25.57
C VAL A 107 2.90 -2.76 24.39
N GLY A 108 2.67 -1.77 23.52
CA GLY A 108 1.90 -1.93 22.28
C GLY A 108 2.57 -2.91 21.32
N LEU A 109 3.86 -2.72 21.05
CA LEU A 109 4.63 -3.61 20.17
C LEU A 109 4.72 -5.04 20.72
N ASP A 110 4.87 -5.22 22.02
CA ASP A 110 4.85 -6.54 22.64
C ASP A 110 3.51 -7.26 22.44
N LYS A 111 2.39 -6.55 22.58
CA LYS A 111 1.07 -7.11 22.26
C LYS A 111 0.99 -7.54 20.79
N ILE A 112 1.46 -6.71 19.88
CA ILE A 112 1.48 -7.00 18.44
C ILE A 112 2.33 -8.23 18.15
N LYS A 113 3.55 -8.27 18.66
CA LYS A 113 4.48 -9.39 18.52
C LYS A 113 3.89 -10.70 19.02
N ASN A 114 3.19 -10.68 20.15
CA ASN A 114 2.64 -11.88 20.74
C ASN A 114 1.38 -12.38 20.03
N ASN A 115 0.53 -11.48 19.54
CA ASN A 115 -0.75 -11.84 18.93
C ASN A 115 -0.65 -12.02 17.40
N TYR A 116 0.30 -11.37 16.73
CA TYR A 116 0.37 -11.28 15.26
C TYR A 116 1.76 -11.61 14.69
N LYS A 117 2.52 -12.46 15.37
CA LYS A 117 3.91 -12.81 14.99
C LYS A 117 4.10 -13.34 13.55
N ASN A 118 3.03 -13.88 12.95
CA ASN A 118 3.05 -14.41 11.57
C ASN A 118 2.53 -13.40 10.54
N ASP A 119 2.14 -12.21 10.97
CA ASP A 119 1.48 -11.20 10.15
C ASP A 119 2.19 -9.85 10.20
N VAL A 120 2.98 -9.61 11.25
CA VAL A 120 3.57 -8.30 11.54
C VAL A 120 5.02 -8.43 12.02
N ILE A 121 5.86 -7.55 11.52
CA ILE A 121 7.24 -7.32 11.97
C ILE A 121 7.24 -5.99 12.74
N PRO A 122 7.32 -6.00 14.07
CA PRO A 122 7.46 -4.77 14.86
C PRO A 122 8.92 -4.34 14.92
N ILE A 123 9.16 -3.06 14.75
CA ILE A 123 10.49 -2.43 14.83
C ILE A 123 10.39 -1.20 15.75
N SER A 124 11.22 -1.13 16.78
CA SER A 124 11.42 0.10 17.57
C SER A 124 12.58 0.87 16.97
N VAL A 125 12.29 2.05 16.46
CA VAL A 125 13.27 2.96 15.88
C VAL A 125 13.62 3.98 16.95
N HIS A 126 14.82 3.86 17.49
CA HIS A 126 15.35 4.81 18.46
C HIS A 126 15.91 6.03 17.75
N THR A 127 15.61 7.21 18.30
CA THR A 127 16.12 8.48 17.83
C THR A 127 16.31 9.43 19.03
N TRP A 128 17.09 10.47 18.84
CA TRP A 128 17.30 11.48 19.89
C TRP A 128 15.99 12.22 20.21
N PHE A 129 15.82 12.57 21.49
CA PHE A 129 14.60 13.19 22.00
C PHE A 129 14.77 14.69 22.24
N ASN A 130 15.82 15.08 22.94
CA ASN A 130 16.12 16.47 23.26
C ASN A 130 17.31 17.03 22.49
N GLN A 131 18.32 16.19 22.26
CA GLN A 131 19.52 16.55 21.51
C GLN A 131 20.14 15.32 20.87
N GLN A 132 20.82 15.53 19.76
CA GLN A 132 21.52 14.46 19.06
C GLN A 132 22.50 13.74 19.99
N GLY A 133 22.38 12.40 20.08
CA GLY A 133 23.23 11.54 20.89
C GLY A 133 22.77 11.33 22.33
N ASP A 134 21.57 11.79 22.72
CA ASP A 134 20.99 11.48 24.03
C ASP A 134 20.46 10.05 24.11
N ASP A 135 20.12 9.43 22.99
CA ASP A 135 19.74 8.02 22.90
C ASP A 135 20.92 7.18 22.37
N VAL A 136 21.39 6.24 23.19
CA VAL A 136 22.51 5.35 22.83
C VAL A 136 22.18 4.32 21.76
N LEU A 137 20.89 4.15 21.45
CA LEU A 137 20.38 3.23 20.42
C LEU A 137 20.00 3.96 19.14
N ASP A 138 20.22 5.28 19.08
CA ASP A 138 19.95 6.09 17.91
C ASP A 138 20.73 5.61 16.68
N VAL A 139 20.03 5.52 15.55
CA VAL A 139 20.61 5.20 14.23
C VAL A 139 20.31 6.35 13.27
N PRO A 140 21.15 7.39 13.21
CA PRO A 140 20.84 8.62 12.46
C PRO A 140 20.52 8.40 10.99
N SER A 141 21.17 7.43 10.32
CA SER A 141 20.88 7.10 8.92
C SER A 141 19.47 6.53 8.70
N TYR A 142 18.89 5.90 9.73
CA TYR A 142 17.53 5.40 9.67
C TYR A 142 16.51 6.50 9.93
N GLU A 143 16.86 7.41 10.83
CA GLU A 143 16.05 8.59 11.13
C GLU A 143 15.85 9.48 9.88
N GLU A 144 16.92 9.74 9.12
CA GLU A 144 16.84 10.55 7.88
C GLU A 144 15.78 10.03 6.91
N VAL A 145 15.61 8.71 6.82
CA VAL A 145 14.60 8.08 5.95
C VAL A 145 13.20 8.25 6.51
N LEU A 146 13.05 8.26 7.83
CA LEU A 146 11.75 8.11 8.48
C LEU A 146 11.19 9.41 9.06
N VAL A 147 11.98 10.47 9.14
CA VAL A 147 11.58 11.76 9.74
C VAL A 147 10.23 12.32 9.26
N ASN A 148 9.84 12.01 8.03
CA ASN A 148 8.59 12.49 7.45
C ASN A 148 7.35 11.65 7.85
N TYR A 149 7.53 10.54 8.54
CA TYR A 149 6.45 9.61 8.86
C TYR A 149 5.94 9.74 10.30
N TYR A 150 6.69 10.36 11.21
CA TYR A 150 6.29 10.50 12.60
C TYR A 150 5.98 11.96 12.99
N ARG A 151 5.18 12.14 14.04
CA ARG A 151 4.72 13.45 14.52
C ARG A 151 5.14 13.77 15.94
N GLY A 152 5.65 12.80 16.66
CA GLY A 152 6.04 12.91 18.07
C GLY A 152 6.49 11.58 18.64
N PHE A 153 6.50 11.46 19.96
CA PHE A 153 6.97 10.28 20.68
C PHE A 153 5.96 9.85 21.77
N PRO A 154 5.59 8.57 21.89
CA PRO A 154 5.79 7.56 20.85
C PRO A 154 4.81 7.79 19.69
N ASP A 155 5.21 7.46 18.48
CA ASP A 155 4.37 7.46 17.29
C ASP A 155 4.72 6.23 16.44
N ALA A 156 3.84 5.81 15.54
CA ALA A 156 4.12 4.68 14.69
C ALA A 156 3.62 4.88 13.25
N ALA A 157 4.27 4.16 12.32
CA ALA A 157 3.78 3.97 10.97
C ALA A 157 3.62 2.48 10.67
N ILE A 158 2.56 2.13 9.95
CA ILE A 158 2.32 0.79 9.45
C ILE A 158 2.56 0.78 7.95
N ASN A 159 3.50 -0.04 7.50
CA ASN A 159 3.93 -0.13 6.08
C ASN A 159 4.35 1.21 5.48
N ARG A 160 4.61 2.23 6.29
CA ARG A 160 4.80 3.64 5.88
C ARG A 160 3.63 4.24 5.09
N GLU A 161 2.51 3.56 5.06
CA GLU A 161 1.26 3.97 4.40
C GLU A 161 0.28 4.61 5.39
N ILE A 162 0.18 4.04 6.60
CA ILE A 162 -0.66 4.55 7.68
C ILE A 162 0.27 5.16 8.72
N THR A 163 0.21 6.48 8.90
CA THR A 163 1.10 7.25 9.76
C THR A 163 0.36 7.93 10.90
N GLY A 164 1.08 8.37 11.93
CA GLY A 164 0.51 9.05 13.08
C GLY A 164 -0.36 8.12 13.94
N VAL A 165 0.08 6.89 14.11
CA VAL A 165 -0.62 5.85 14.85
C VAL A 165 -0.07 5.76 16.27
N ASP A 166 -0.93 5.83 17.29
CA ASP A 166 -0.51 5.49 18.66
C ASP A 166 -0.10 4.00 18.69
N PRO A 167 1.17 3.65 18.95
CA PRO A 167 1.62 2.27 18.91
C PRO A 167 0.88 1.36 19.91
N TYR A 168 0.37 1.88 21.00
CA TYR A 168 -0.45 1.12 21.96
C TYR A 168 -1.81 0.73 21.38
N ALA A 169 -2.40 1.60 20.54
CA ALA A 169 -3.68 1.37 19.88
C ALA A 169 -3.55 0.77 18.47
N ALA A 170 -2.36 0.72 17.90
CA ALA A 170 -2.09 0.18 16.54
C ALA A 170 -2.64 -1.24 16.36
N TYR A 171 -2.58 -2.04 17.38
CA TYR A 171 -3.09 -3.40 17.44
C TYR A 171 -4.55 -3.53 16.97
N GLU A 172 -5.41 -2.53 17.20
CA GLU A 172 -6.82 -2.56 16.82
C GLU A 172 -7.04 -2.40 15.30
N ASN A 173 -6.11 -1.75 14.62
CA ASN A 173 -6.21 -1.44 13.19
C ASN A 173 -5.56 -2.51 12.29
N LEU A 174 -4.64 -3.30 12.82
CA LEU A 174 -3.87 -4.28 12.08
C LEU A 174 -4.72 -5.36 11.38
N PRO A 175 -5.76 -5.95 12.00
CA PRO A 175 -6.56 -6.99 11.35
C PRO A 175 -7.17 -6.58 10.00
N SER A 176 -7.43 -5.29 9.81
CA SER A 176 -8.03 -4.78 8.57
C SER A 176 -7.10 -4.87 7.36
N ILE A 177 -5.79 -5.01 7.58
CA ILE A 177 -4.78 -5.06 6.51
C ILE A 177 -4.14 -6.43 6.32
N PHE A 178 -4.49 -7.44 7.12
CA PHE A 178 -3.83 -8.76 7.10
C PHE A 178 -4.07 -9.59 5.84
N ASN A 179 -5.09 -9.28 5.06
CA ASN A 179 -5.41 -10.02 3.84
C ASN A 179 -4.80 -9.41 2.57
N GLN A 180 -3.89 -8.47 2.71
CA GLN A 180 -3.16 -7.92 1.58
C GLN A 180 -2.12 -8.94 1.08
N HIS A 181 -1.93 -8.98 -0.24
CA HIS A 181 -0.97 -9.84 -0.91
C HIS A 181 0.10 -9.02 -1.61
N CYS A 182 1.28 -9.58 -1.73
CA CYS A 182 2.40 -9.00 -2.44
C CYS A 182 2.63 -9.72 -3.77
N GLU A 183 3.06 -8.97 -4.76
CA GLU A 183 3.44 -9.48 -6.08
C GLU A 183 4.83 -10.11 -6.08
N ALA A 184 5.63 -9.81 -5.05
CA ALA A 184 6.99 -10.30 -4.93
C ALA A 184 7.31 -10.69 -3.50
N THR A 185 8.17 -11.68 -3.35
CA THR A 185 8.75 -12.09 -2.08
C THR A 185 10.18 -11.57 -1.98
N LEU A 186 10.51 -10.92 -0.85
CA LEU A 186 11.87 -10.58 -0.51
C LEU A 186 12.46 -11.67 0.39
N GLY A 187 13.56 -12.23 -0.02
CA GLY A 187 14.39 -13.11 0.79
C GLY A 187 15.62 -12.37 1.29
N LEU A 188 16.03 -12.68 2.51
CA LEU A 188 17.28 -12.20 3.09
C LEU A 188 18.00 -13.40 3.71
N ALA A 189 19.13 -13.76 3.14
CA ALA A 189 20.02 -14.72 3.74
C ALA A 189 21.16 -13.99 4.44
N THR A 190 21.44 -14.40 5.67
CA THR A 190 22.57 -13.88 6.44
C THR A 190 23.52 -15.02 6.78
N SER A 191 24.83 -14.78 6.69
CA SER A 191 25.86 -15.65 7.21
C SER A 191 26.77 -14.88 8.15
N ASP A 192 27.10 -15.49 9.28
CA ASP A 192 28.05 -14.97 10.26
C ASP A 192 29.31 -15.80 10.12
N GLU A 193 30.32 -15.26 9.44
CA GLU A 193 31.55 -16.00 9.12
C GLU A 193 32.69 -15.83 10.14
N ASP A 194 32.62 -14.74 10.95
CA ASP A 194 33.75 -14.36 11.82
C ASP A 194 33.33 -14.04 13.27
N MET A 195 32.46 -14.81 13.88
CA MET A 195 32.07 -14.63 15.28
C MET A 195 31.57 -13.20 15.62
N GLY A 196 30.88 -12.58 14.67
CA GLY A 196 30.32 -11.23 14.82
C GLY A 196 31.19 -10.09 14.29
N ALA A 197 32.35 -10.38 13.68
CA ALA A 197 33.18 -9.35 13.06
C ALA A 197 32.67 -8.87 11.70
N SER A 198 31.96 -9.73 10.97
CA SER A 198 31.29 -9.38 9.73
C SER A 198 30.03 -10.24 9.51
N VAL A 199 29.02 -9.66 8.87
CA VAL A 199 27.79 -10.34 8.46
C VAL A 199 27.60 -10.13 6.98
N SER A 200 27.54 -11.23 6.23
CA SER A 200 27.17 -11.18 4.81
C SER A 200 25.66 -11.21 4.67
N ILE A 201 25.11 -10.27 3.91
CA ILE A 201 23.68 -10.16 3.65
C ILE A 201 23.46 -10.36 2.16
N THR A 202 22.69 -11.38 1.79
CA THR A 202 22.32 -11.65 0.40
C THR A 202 20.82 -11.44 0.21
N PRO A 203 20.41 -10.31 -0.38
CA PRO A 203 19.02 -10.10 -0.72
C PRO A 203 18.63 -10.88 -1.97
N SER A 204 17.41 -11.36 -2.02
CA SER A 204 16.78 -11.95 -3.20
C SER A 204 15.36 -11.43 -3.38
N ILE A 205 14.90 -11.38 -4.61
CA ILE A 205 13.51 -11.04 -4.94
C ILE A 205 12.97 -12.12 -5.88
N GLU A 206 11.78 -12.62 -5.57
CA GLU A 206 11.05 -13.56 -6.40
C GLU A 206 9.67 -12.96 -6.71
N PHE A 207 9.33 -12.88 -8.00
CA PHE A 207 8.00 -12.44 -8.45
C PHE A 207 7.08 -13.66 -8.58
N ASN A 208 5.90 -13.57 -7.96
CA ASN A 208 4.91 -14.66 -7.91
C ASN A 208 3.87 -14.54 -9.02
#